data_b16faf8a63117531faa6b26b23bae5d2
#
_entry.id   b16faf8a63117531faa6b26b23bae5d2
#
_cell.length_a   1.000
_cell.length_b   1.000
_cell.length_c   1.000
_cell.angle_alpha   90.00
_cell.angle_beta   90.00
_cell.angle_gamma   90.00
#
_symmetry.space_group_name_H-M   'P 1'
#
loop_
_entity.id
_entity.type
_entity.pdbx_description
1 polymer ?
#
loop_
_entity_poly.entity_id
_entity_poly.type
_entity_poly.pdbx_seq_one_letter_code
_entity_poly.pdbx_strand_id
1 'polypeptide(L)'
;SPNGINFSLAGSQESIDGYLEFLESDKRFQGIPLKVTYNDYQPFRRMLVRLKKEIISLGLEDIRPAEFTGPNIKPTELEAMLDNEEEVVVLDTRNDYEVRVGTFQNAIDLDIPSFRDFPAAVEKLPEEYKKKPIVMFCTCGIRCEKASAVMLKAGFENVKQLQGGVLDYFKETGGKYWDGDCFVFDDRVAL
;
A
#
# COMPACT_ATOMS: atom_id res chain seq x y z
N SER A 1 -6.22 -3.67 15.57
CA SER A 1 -4.87 -3.88 16.12
C SER A 1 -4.40 -2.63 16.85
N PRO A 2 -3.32 -2.71 17.65
CA PRO A 2 -2.70 -1.50 18.23
C PRO A 2 -2.21 -0.49 17.19
N ASN A 3 -1.93 -0.94 15.96
CA ASN A 3 -1.46 -0.07 14.87
C ASN A 3 -2.60 0.71 14.18
N GLY A 4 -3.86 0.44 14.50
CA GLY A 4 -5.02 1.09 13.89
C GLY A 4 -6.05 0.11 13.34
N ILE A 5 -6.88 0.62 12.43
CA ILE A 5 -7.93 -0.13 11.74
C ILE A 5 -7.70 -0.08 10.22
N ASN A 6 -7.97 -1.20 9.57
CA ASN A 6 -8.07 -1.30 8.12
C ASN A 6 -9.33 -2.09 7.79
N PHE A 7 -10.18 -1.57 6.94
CA PHE A 7 -11.41 -2.24 6.54
C PHE A 7 -11.76 -1.94 5.08
N SER A 8 -12.46 -2.90 4.47
CA SER A 8 -13.16 -2.73 3.21
C SER A 8 -14.60 -3.18 3.42
N LEU A 9 -15.55 -2.40 2.94
CA LEU A 9 -16.97 -2.65 3.09
C LEU A 9 -17.65 -2.51 1.74
N ALA A 10 -18.71 -3.28 1.53
CA ALA A 10 -19.60 -3.10 0.40
C ALA A 10 -21.05 -3.31 0.84
N GLY A 11 -21.96 -2.56 0.23
CA GLY A 11 -23.38 -2.58 0.53
C GLY A 11 -24.12 -1.55 -0.30
N SER A 12 -25.44 -1.41 -0.07
CA SER A 12 -26.19 -0.29 -0.64
C SER A 12 -25.63 1.04 -0.13
N GLN A 13 -25.81 2.12 -0.90
CA GLN A 13 -25.41 3.47 -0.49
C GLN A 13 -25.95 3.81 0.91
N GLU A 14 -27.22 3.59 1.13
CA GLU A 14 -27.87 3.83 2.43
C GLU A 14 -27.21 3.08 3.59
N SER A 15 -26.85 1.80 3.37
CA SER A 15 -26.18 0.99 4.40
C SER A 15 -24.77 1.46 4.69
N ILE A 16 -24.02 1.88 3.66
CA ILE A 16 -22.68 2.43 3.82
C ILE A 16 -22.74 3.78 4.54
N ASP A 17 -23.64 4.67 4.14
CA ASP A 17 -23.79 5.99 4.75
C ASP A 17 -24.15 5.87 6.25
N GLY A 18 -25.11 5.00 6.60
CA GLY A 18 -25.46 4.75 8.00
C GLY A 18 -24.30 4.14 8.81
N TYR A 19 -23.48 3.30 8.20
CA TYR A 19 -22.30 2.77 8.88
C TYR A 19 -21.20 3.83 9.07
N LEU A 20 -21.02 4.73 8.12
CA LEU A 20 -20.06 5.83 8.22
C LEU A 20 -20.51 6.83 9.30
N GLU A 21 -21.80 7.19 9.39
CA GLU A 21 -22.34 8.02 10.46
C GLU A 21 -22.09 7.38 11.83
N PHE A 22 -22.30 6.06 11.95
CA PHE A 22 -22.00 5.32 13.17
C PHE A 22 -20.50 5.41 13.53
N LEU A 23 -19.58 5.24 12.56
CA LEU A 23 -18.15 5.37 12.81
C LEU A 23 -17.76 6.79 13.23
N GLU A 24 -18.27 7.81 12.55
CA GLU A 24 -18.00 9.22 12.85
C GLU A 24 -18.52 9.68 14.22
N SER A 25 -19.50 8.96 14.79
CA SER A 25 -19.96 9.20 16.15
C SER A 25 -18.86 8.97 17.21
N ASP A 26 -17.84 8.15 16.89
CA ASP A 26 -16.68 7.94 17.74
C ASP A 26 -15.51 8.81 17.28
N LYS A 27 -15.02 9.68 18.18
CA LYS A 27 -13.91 10.62 17.90
C LYS A 27 -12.65 9.96 17.34
N ARG A 28 -12.42 8.66 17.60
CA ARG A 28 -11.27 7.91 17.11
C ARG A 28 -11.31 7.67 15.59
N PHE A 29 -12.51 7.73 15.00
CA PHE A 29 -12.75 7.42 13.60
C PHE A 29 -13.19 8.62 12.77
N GLN A 30 -13.22 9.81 13.35
CA GLN A 30 -13.56 11.03 12.64
C GLN A 30 -12.49 11.37 11.60
N GLY A 31 -12.92 11.70 10.38
CA GLY A 31 -12.03 12.13 9.31
C GLY A 31 -11.17 11.01 8.70
N ILE A 32 -11.54 9.75 8.85
CA ILE A 32 -10.86 8.64 8.16
C ILE A 32 -10.96 8.84 6.64
N PRO A 33 -9.85 8.85 5.90
CA PRO A 33 -9.89 8.94 4.45
C PRO A 33 -10.53 7.70 3.84
N LEU A 34 -11.54 7.90 2.98
CA LEU A 34 -12.28 6.83 2.33
C LEU A 34 -11.92 6.75 0.86
N LYS A 35 -11.79 5.52 0.35
CA LYS A 35 -11.71 5.21 -1.08
C LYS A 35 -13.02 4.56 -1.49
N VAL A 36 -13.81 5.27 -2.30
CA VAL A 36 -15.13 4.82 -2.73
C VAL A 36 -15.07 4.38 -4.19
N THR A 37 -15.60 3.20 -4.47
CA THR A 37 -15.82 2.66 -5.81
C THR A 37 -17.24 2.08 -5.91
N TYR A 38 -17.77 1.97 -7.11
CA TYR A 38 -19.09 1.41 -7.36
C TYR A 38 -18.99 0.15 -8.21
N ASN A 39 -19.80 -0.85 -7.90
CA ASN A 39 -19.91 -2.11 -8.64
C ASN A 39 -21.38 -2.51 -8.79
N ASP A 40 -21.66 -3.33 -9.80
CA ASP A 40 -22.99 -3.88 -10.06
C ASP A 40 -23.30 -5.13 -9.22
N TYR A 41 -22.34 -5.62 -8.44
CA TYR A 41 -22.46 -6.79 -7.59
C TYR A 41 -21.74 -6.63 -6.26
N GLN A 42 -22.10 -7.48 -5.28
CA GLN A 42 -21.49 -7.51 -3.95
C GLN A 42 -20.12 -8.22 -3.99
N PRO A 43 -18.99 -7.51 -3.78
CA PRO A 43 -17.65 -8.08 -3.89
C PRO A 43 -17.23 -8.92 -2.68
N PHE A 44 -18.00 -8.92 -1.59
CA PHE A 44 -17.71 -9.68 -0.38
C PHE A 44 -18.82 -10.65 -0.04
N ARG A 45 -18.51 -11.93 0.13
CA ARG A 45 -19.48 -13.00 0.43
C ARG A 45 -19.99 -12.97 1.86
N ARG A 46 -19.24 -12.38 2.79
CA ARG A 46 -19.58 -12.37 4.22
C ARG A 46 -18.91 -11.22 4.96
N MET A 47 -19.55 -10.81 6.05
CA MET A 47 -18.95 -9.89 7.03
C MET A 47 -17.85 -10.61 7.83
N LEU A 48 -16.65 -10.03 7.89
CA LEU A 48 -15.55 -10.51 8.69
C LEU A 48 -14.98 -9.38 9.55
N VAL A 49 -14.98 -9.57 10.87
CA VAL A 49 -14.29 -8.69 11.81
C VAL A 49 -13.20 -9.49 12.50
N ARG A 50 -11.94 -9.06 12.37
CA ARG A 50 -10.79 -9.76 12.93
C ARG A 50 -9.97 -8.85 13.82
N LEU A 51 -9.76 -9.27 15.06
CA LEU A 51 -8.75 -8.69 15.94
C LEU A 51 -7.38 -9.31 15.60
N LYS A 52 -6.44 -8.46 15.25
CA LYS A 52 -5.07 -8.88 14.89
C LYS A 52 -4.05 -8.20 15.81
N LYS A 53 -2.90 -8.83 16.03
CA LYS A 53 -1.76 -8.23 16.74
C LYS A 53 -1.18 -7.06 15.95
N GLU A 54 -1.12 -7.18 14.63
CA GLU A 54 -0.62 -6.17 13.70
C GLU A 54 -1.67 -5.86 12.63
N ILE A 55 -1.73 -4.61 12.16
CA ILE A 55 -2.62 -4.20 11.05
C ILE A 55 -2.26 -4.93 9.76
N ILE A 56 -0.97 -5.08 9.51
CA ILE A 56 -0.37 -5.94 8.50
C ILE A 56 0.78 -6.71 9.13
N SER A 57 0.87 -8.02 8.87
CA SER A 57 1.82 -8.89 9.55
C SER A 57 3.23 -8.72 8.97
N LEU A 58 4.11 -8.07 9.71
CA LEU A 58 5.52 -7.92 9.40
C LEU A 58 6.39 -8.79 10.33
N GLY A 59 5.94 -8.98 11.58
CA GLY A 59 6.65 -9.78 12.58
C GLY A 59 7.73 -9.04 13.35
N LEU A 60 7.84 -7.72 13.20
CA LEU A 60 8.80 -6.87 13.92
C LEU A 60 8.05 -5.94 14.89
N GLU A 61 8.25 -6.13 16.19
CA GLU A 61 7.55 -5.36 17.23
C GLU A 61 8.08 -3.93 17.39
N ASP A 62 9.32 -3.68 16.97
CA ASP A 62 10.00 -2.40 17.03
C ASP A 62 9.69 -1.48 15.82
N ILE A 63 8.92 -1.97 14.86
CA ILE A 63 8.43 -1.19 13.71
C ILE A 63 7.05 -0.61 14.04
N ARG A 64 7.03 0.68 14.36
CA ARG A 64 5.82 1.42 14.74
C ARG A 64 5.61 2.60 13.81
N PRO A 65 4.78 2.46 12.76
CA PRO A 65 4.59 3.52 11.76
C PRO A 65 4.11 4.85 12.32
N ALA A 66 3.31 4.82 13.41
CA ALA A 66 2.84 6.03 14.08
C ALA A 66 3.98 6.87 14.70
N GLU A 67 5.13 6.26 15.03
CA GLU A 67 6.29 6.92 15.61
C GLU A 67 7.33 7.28 14.54
N PHE A 68 7.48 6.42 13.52
CA PHE A 68 8.49 6.57 12.48
C PHE A 68 8.08 5.85 11.20
N THR A 69 8.01 6.60 10.09
CA THR A 69 7.75 6.10 8.74
C THR A 69 8.39 7.03 7.71
N GLY A 70 8.60 6.55 6.49
CA GLY A 70 9.12 7.38 5.40
C GLY A 70 8.10 8.41 4.92
N PRO A 71 8.55 9.53 4.31
CA PRO A 71 7.66 10.52 3.74
C PRO A 71 6.87 9.99 2.56
N ASN A 72 5.70 10.59 2.32
CA ASN A 72 4.88 10.31 1.14
C ASN A 72 5.38 11.08 -0.08
N ILE A 73 5.14 10.49 -1.26
CA ILE A 73 5.20 11.15 -2.57
C ILE A 73 3.85 11.02 -3.24
N LYS A 74 3.38 12.07 -3.90
CA LYS A 74 2.10 12.04 -4.63
C LYS A 74 2.20 11.19 -5.90
N PRO A 75 1.09 10.58 -6.35
CA PRO A 75 1.04 9.87 -7.63
C PRO A 75 1.55 10.68 -8.82
N THR A 76 1.12 11.93 -8.92
CA THR A 76 1.54 12.85 -9.99
C THR A 76 3.01 13.24 -9.94
N GLU A 77 3.61 13.29 -8.74
CA GLU A 77 5.05 13.54 -8.58
C GLU A 77 5.87 12.33 -9.03
N LEU A 78 5.44 11.10 -8.71
CA LEU A 78 6.09 9.89 -9.21
C LEU A 78 5.99 9.82 -10.73
N GLU A 79 4.80 10.08 -11.30
CA GLU A 79 4.63 10.10 -12.76
C GLU A 79 5.58 11.11 -13.41
N ALA A 80 5.68 12.32 -12.86
CA ALA A 80 6.60 13.35 -13.37
C ALA A 80 8.07 12.93 -13.31
N MET A 81 8.50 12.24 -12.23
CA MET A 81 9.86 11.70 -12.14
C MET A 81 10.13 10.66 -13.24
N LEU A 82 9.15 9.79 -13.51
CA LEU A 82 9.26 8.78 -14.57
C LEU A 82 9.23 9.41 -15.96
N ASP A 83 8.41 10.44 -16.17
CA ASP A 83 8.34 11.20 -17.43
C ASP A 83 9.67 11.93 -17.77
N ASN A 84 10.34 12.40 -16.72
CA ASN A 84 11.63 13.11 -16.86
C ASN A 84 12.83 12.14 -16.86
N GLU A 85 12.58 10.82 -16.85
CA GLU A 85 13.62 9.78 -16.75
C GLU A 85 14.59 10.02 -15.57
N GLU A 86 14.06 10.54 -14.45
CA GLU A 86 14.87 10.74 -13.25
C GLU A 86 15.36 9.40 -12.69
N GLU A 87 16.56 9.38 -12.12
CA GLU A 87 17.08 8.18 -11.48
C GLU A 87 16.27 7.91 -10.20
N VAL A 88 15.31 7.00 -10.28
CA VAL A 88 14.49 6.54 -9.16
C VAL A 88 14.31 5.02 -9.21
N VAL A 89 14.46 4.39 -8.07
CA VAL A 89 14.16 2.97 -7.89
C VAL A 89 12.70 2.85 -7.47
N VAL A 90 11.87 2.22 -8.27
CA VAL A 90 10.49 1.89 -7.93
C VAL A 90 10.47 0.50 -7.31
N LEU A 91 10.05 0.38 -6.04
CA LEU A 91 10.09 -0.87 -5.28
C LEU A 91 8.69 -1.37 -4.97
N ASP A 92 8.34 -2.56 -5.47
CA ASP A 92 7.10 -3.22 -5.14
C ASP A 92 7.21 -3.93 -3.77
N THR A 93 6.36 -3.57 -2.82
CA THR A 93 6.34 -4.18 -1.49
C THR A 93 5.25 -5.25 -1.35
N ARG A 94 4.60 -5.60 -2.45
CA ARG A 94 3.53 -6.60 -2.49
C ARG A 94 4.11 -8.01 -2.52
N ASN A 95 3.22 -8.98 -2.34
CA ASN A 95 3.60 -10.38 -2.47
C ASN A 95 3.73 -10.77 -3.96
N ASP A 96 4.51 -11.79 -4.24
CA ASP A 96 4.82 -12.31 -5.58
C ASP A 96 3.57 -12.58 -6.44
N TYR A 97 2.50 -13.13 -5.85
CA TYR A 97 1.25 -13.40 -6.57
C TYR A 97 0.51 -12.12 -7.00
N GLU A 98 0.69 -11.00 -6.28
CA GLU A 98 0.14 -9.70 -6.66
C GLU A 98 0.95 -9.07 -7.80
N VAL A 99 2.28 -9.19 -7.73
CA VAL A 99 3.21 -8.69 -8.75
C VAL A 99 2.99 -9.38 -10.09
N ARG A 100 2.72 -10.70 -10.08
CA ARG A 100 2.42 -11.48 -11.31
C ARG A 100 1.14 -11.02 -12.04
N VAL A 101 0.23 -10.36 -11.36
CA VAL A 101 -0.99 -9.79 -11.97
C VAL A 101 -0.68 -8.47 -12.67
N GLY A 102 0.23 -7.69 -12.13
CA GLY A 102 0.71 -6.44 -12.73
C GLY A 102 1.53 -5.63 -11.74
N THR A 103 2.43 -4.80 -12.28
CA THR A 103 3.34 -3.95 -11.51
C THR A 103 3.81 -2.76 -12.36
N PHE A 104 4.53 -1.80 -11.76
CA PHE A 104 5.14 -0.72 -12.52
C PHE A 104 6.27 -1.24 -13.43
N GLN A 105 6.39 -0.65 -14.60
CA GLN A 105 7.51 -0.89 -15.51
C GLN A 105 8.83 -0.67 -14.79
N ASN A 106 9.73 -1.64 -14.92
CA ASN A 106 11.05 -1.62 -14.27
C ASN A 106 11.02 -1.59 -12.73
N ALA A 107 9.88 -1.89 -12.09
CA ALA A 107 9.84 -2.03 -10.64
C ALA A 107 10.69 -3.21 -10.18
N ILE A 108 11.31 -3.06 -9.01
CA ILE A 108 11.98 -4.17 -8.35
C ILE A 108 10.92 -5.01 -7.64
N ASP A 109 10.81 -6.26 -8.06
CA ASP A 109 10.09 -7.31 -7.36
C ASP A 109 11.04 -8.00 -6.36
N LEU A 110 10.60 -8.08 -5.11
CA LEU A 110 11.36 -8.78 -4.06
C LEU A 110 11.11 -10.30 -4.04
N ASP A 111 10.21 -10.80 -4.88
CA ASP A 111 9.80 -12.21 -4.98
C ASP A 111 9.47 -12.82 -3.59
N ILE A 112 8.69 -12.11 -2.81
CA ILE A 112 8.30 -12.52 -1.47
C ILE A 112 6.91 -13.14 -1.45
N PRO A 113 6.73 -14.36 -0.95
CA PRO A 113 5.42 -15.01 -0.83
C PRO A 113 4.56 -14.38 0.26
N SER A 114 5.18 -13.65 1.18
CA SER A 114 4.51 -13.00 2.29
C SER A 114 5.24 -11.72 2.70
N PHE A 115 4.50 -10.69 3.08
CA PHE A 115 5.08 -9.45 3.59
C PHE A 115 5.95 -9.64 4.86
N ARG A 116 5.85 -10.78 5.55
CA ARG A 116 6.75 -11.15 6.66
C ARG A 116 8.19 -11.36 6.19
N ASP A 117 8.37 -11.69 4.93
CA ASP A 117 9.69 -11.95 4.35
C ASP A 117 10.37 -10.67 3.88
N PHE A 118 9.64 -9.54 3.89
CA PHE A 118 10.13 -8.23 3.44
C PHE A 118 11.44 -7.81 4.12
N PRO A 119 11.60 -7.89 5.46
CA PRO A 119 12.86 -7.50 6.11
C PRO A 119 14.07 -8.28 5.59
N ALA A 120 13.93 -9.60 5.45
CA ALA A 120 15.01 -10.46 4.94
C ALA A 120 15.31 -10.25 3.44
N ALA A 121 14.30 -9.82 2.68
CA ALA A 121 14.49 -9.46 1.27
C ALA A 121 15.21 -8.12 1.11
N VAL A 122 14.92 -7.16 1.97
CA VAL A 122 15.60 -5.85 2.01
C VAL A 122 17.10 -6.00 2.26
N GLU A 123 17.52 -6.92 3.12
CA GLU A 123 18.93 -7.20 3.41
C GLU A 123 19.71 -7.70 2.18
N LYS A 124 19.02 -8.23 1.18
CA LYS A 124 19.62 -8.73 -0.06
C LYS A 124 19.72 -7.69 -1.18
N LEU A 125 19.10 -6.53 -0.97
CA LEU A 125 19.18 -5.44 -1.96
C LEU A 125 20.63 -4.95 -2.12
N PRO A 126 21.04 -4.54 -3.33
CA PRO A 126 22.37 -3.99 -3.57
C PRO A 126 22.68 -2.81 -2.65
N GLU A 127 23.88 -2.78 -2.09
CA GLU A 127 24.34 -1.68 -1.22
C GLU A 127 24.26 -0.31 -1.91
N GLU A 128 24.47 -0.25 -3.21
CA GLU A 128 24.36 0.96 -4.01
C GLU A 128 22.96 1.60 -3.97
N TYR A 129 21.91 0.82 -3.70
CA TYR A 129 20.54 1.34 -3.58
C TYR A 129 20.32 2.15 -2.29
N LYS A 130 21.16 1.99 -1.29
CA LYS A 130 21.05 2.75 -0.03
C LYS A 130 21.11 4.27 -0.22
N LYS A 131 21.80 4.72 -1.27
CA LYS A 131 21.94 6.16 -1.58
C LYS A 131 21.00 6.64 -2.69
N LYS A 132 20.37 5.73 -3.42
CA LYS A 132 19.46 6.08 -4.51
C LYS A 132 18.09 6.53 -3.98
N PRO A 133 17.40 7.42 -4.70
CA PRO A 133 15.98 7.70 -4.44
C PRO A 133 15.17 6.43 -4.66
N ILE A 134 14.38 6.04 -3.67
CA ILE A 134 13.49 4.87 -3.72
C ILE A 134 12.06 5.34 -3.47
N VAL A 135 11.17 5.00 -4.39
CA VAL A 135 9.73 5.12 -4.20
C VAL A 135 9.14 3.73 -4.09
N MET A 136 8.58 3.42 -2.93
CA MET A 136 7.95 2.15 -2.68
C MET A 136 6.43 2.26 -2.73
N PHE A 137 5.79 1.19 -3.17
CA PHE A 137 4.34 1.13 -3.29
C PHE A 137 3.76 -0.21 -2.85
N CYS A 138 2.48 -0.20 -2.53
CA CYS A 138 1.62 -1.38 -2.46
C CYS A 138 0.23 -1.00 -2.96
N THR A 139 -0.76 -1.86 -2.83
CA THR A 139 -2.11 -1.61 -3.37
C THR A 139 -2.74 -0.31 -2.85
N CYS A 140 -2.71 -0.05 -1.53
CA CYS A 140 -3.37 1.11 -0.91
C CYS A 140 -2.52 1.85 0.14
N GLY A 141 -1.20 1.60 0.21
CA GLY A 141 -0.24 2.31 1.07
C GLY A 141 0.04 1.68 2.43
N ILE A 142 -0.82 0.81 2.97
CA ILE A 142 -0.69 0.27 4.34
C ILE A 142 0.62 -0.48 4.60
N ARG A 143 1.09 -1.31 3.66
CA ARG A 143 2.36 -2.02 3.80
C ARG A 143 3.54 -1.07 3.79
N CYS A 144 3.46 -0.01 2.96
CA CYS A 144 4.53 0.95 2.79
C CYS A 144 4.88 1.71 4.08
N GLU A 145 3.91 1.97 4.95
CA GLU A 145 4.17 2.60 6.24
C GLU A 145 5.17 1.79 7.09
N LYS A 146 5.03 0.46 7.13
CA LYS A 146 5.98 -0.42 7.82
C LYS A 146 7.24 -0.66 7.00
N ALA A 147 7.09 -0.88 5.70
CA ALA A 147 8.19 -1.15 4.79
C ALA A 147 9.21 -0.01 4.76
N SER A 148 8.74 1.25 4.71
CA SER A 148 9.63 2.42 4.71
C SER A 148 10.42 2.53 6.02
N ALA A 149 9.80 2.23 7.15
CA ALA A 149 10.50 2.20 8.43
C ALA A 149 11.59 1.12 8.48
N VAL A 150 11.34 -0.07 7.90
CA VAL A 150 12.34 -1.13 7.77
C VAL A 150 13.50 -0.68 6.90
N MET A 151 13.20 -0.12 5.72
CA MET A 151 14.23 0.36 4.79
C MET A 151 15.13 1.44 5.42
N LEU A 152 14.52 2.44 6.07
CA LEU A 152 15.26 3.50 6.74
C LEU A 152 16.15 2.95 7.88
N LYS A 153 15.66 2.00 8.67
CA LYS A 153 16.46 1.32 9.70
C LYS A 153 17.59 0.49 9.10
N ALA A 154 17.41 -0.07 7.91
CA ALA A 154 18.44 -0.81 7.18
C ALA A 154 19.48 0.10 6.49
N GLY A 155 19.37 1.43 6.66
CA GLY A 155 20.33 2.41 6.17
C GLY A 155 20.07 2.93 4.75
N PHE A 156 18.87 2.77 4.22
CA PHE A 156 18.45 3.43 2.97
C PHE A 156 18.10 4.89 3.27
N GLU A 157 18.75 5.84 2.60
CA GLU A 157 18.70 7.25 2.97
C GLU A 157 17.50 8.00 2.38
N ASN A 158 17.09 7.66 1.15
CA ASN A 158 16.08 8.38 0.36
C ASN A 158 14.89 7.51 0.04
N VAL A 159 14.09 7.13 1.04
CA VAL A 159 12.92 6.27 0.89
C VAL A 159 11.65 7.10 0.99
N LYS A 160 10.82 7.04 -0.05
CA LYS A 160 9.46 7.61 -0.06
C LYS A 160 8.44 6.51 -0.30
N GLN A 161 7.21 6.74 0.15
CA GLN A 161 6.10 5.83 -0.08
C GLN A 161 5.03 6.51 -0.96
N LEU A 162 4.53 5.78 -1.95
CA LEU A 162 3.49 6.27 -2.85
C LEU A 162 2.19 6.49 -2.05
N GLN A 163 1.79 7.74 -1.95
CA GLN A 163 0.59 8.15 -1.22
C GLN A 163 -0.64 7.43 -1.80
N GLY A 164 -1.38 6.75 -0.92
CA GLY A 164 -2.57 6.01 -1.29
C GLY A 164 -2.32 4.75 -2.15
N GLY A 165 -1.06 4.44 -2.50
CA GLY A 165 -0.66 3.28 -3.27
C GLY A 165 -1.14 3.30 -4.72
N VAL A 166 -1.15 2.11 -5.35
CA VAL A 166 -1.51 1.94 -6.76
C VAL A 166 -2.92 2.43 -7.07
N LEU A 167 -3.87 2.25 -6.15
CA LEU A 167 -5.27 2.67 -6.39
C LEU A 167 -5.39 4.18 -6.57
N ASP A 168 -4.68 4.99 -5.78
CA ASP A 168 -4.68 6.43 -5.97
C ASP A 168 -3.83 6.84 -7.18
N TYR A 169 -2.77 6.09 -7.49
CA TYR A 169 -2.01 6.30 -8.72
C TYR A 169 -2.88 6.13 -9.96
N PHE A 170 -3.67 5.08 -10.06
CA PHE A 170 -4.61 4.89 -11.17
C PHE A 170 -5.63 6.03 -11.28
N LYS A 171 -6.17 6.45 -10.13
CA LYS A 171 -7.17 7.52 -10.08
C LYS A 171 -6.62 8.86 -10.55
N GLU A 172 -5.38 9.19 -10.23
CA GLU A 172 -4.78 10.50 -10.48
C GLU A 172 -4.04 10.57 -11.82
N THR A 173 -3.46 9.45 -12.30
CA THR A 173 -2.59 9.42 -13.49
C THR A 173 -3.13 8.54 -14.62
N GLY A 174 -4.22 7.82 -14.40
CA GLY A 174 -4.75 6.87 -15.38
C GLY A 174 -3.90 5.61 -15.57
N GLY A 175 -2.91 5.36 -14.68
CA GLY A 175 -2.11 4.14 -14.68
C GLY A 175 -0.93 4.12 -15.66
N LYS A 176 -0.45 5.28 -16.13
CA LYS A 176 0.76 5.35 -16.93
C LYS A 176 1.92 4.64 -16.22
N TYR A 177 2.80 3.96 -16.97
CA TYR A 177 3.91 3.15 -16.46
C TYR A 177 3.51 1.88 -15.68
N TRP A 178 2.25 1.51 -15.64
CA TRP A 178 1.79 0.26 -15.05
C TRP A 178 1.56 -0.80 -16.13
N ASP A 179 2.06 -2.02 -15.92
CA ASP A 179 1.83 -3.16 -16.78
C ASP A 179 0.93 -4.19 -16.09
N GLY A 180 -0.10 -4.65 -16.79
CA GLY A 180 -1.08 -5.61 -16.28
C GLY A 180 -2.19 -5.00 -15.45
N ASP A 181 -2.86 -5.82 -14.64
CA ASP A 181 -3.96 -5.44 -13.75
C ASP A 181 -3.48 -5.25 -12.32
N CYS A 182 -4.27 -4.60 -11.47
CA CYS A 182 -3.96 -4.48 -10.05
C CYS A 182 -4.72 -5.53 -9.25
N PHE A 183 -4.01 -6.44 -8.58
CA PHE A 183 -4.62 -7.41 -7.67
C PHE A 183 -5.35 -6.72 -6.51
N VAL A 184 -6.58 -7.16 -6.23
CA VAL A 184 -7.39 -6.73 -5.10
C VAL A 184 -7.86 -7.92 -4.26
N PHE A 185 -8.04 -7.69 -2.94
CA PHE A 185 -8.35 -8.75 -1.97
C PHE A 185 -9.85 -9.00 -1.80
N ASP A 186 -10.60 -9.00 -2.91
CA ASP A 186 -12.04 -9.30 -2.94
C ASP A 186 -12.39 -10.19 -4.15
N ASP A 187 -13.68 -10.49 -4.34
CA ASP A 187 -14.14 -11.41 -5.41
C ASP A 187 -13.88 -10.88 -6.84
N ARG A 188 -13.42 -9.63 -7.01
CA ARG A 188 -12.99 -9.09 -8.32
C ARG A 188 -11.63 -9.64 -8.75
N VAL A 189 -10.78 -10.00 -7.81
CA VAL A 189 -9.40 -10.51 -7.97
C VAL A 189 -8.45 -9.47 -8.55
N ALA A 190 -8.83 -8.75 -9.59
CA ALA A 190 -8.03 -7.72 -10.24
C ALA A 190 -8.90 -6.55 -10.75
N LEU A 191 -8.28 -5.40 -10.91
CA LEU A 191 -8.84 -4.15 -11.44
C LEU A 191 -7.97 -3.65 -12.58
#